data_0e18f71f27ac208d7da47756ee74ea28
#
_entry.id   0e18f71f27ac208d7da47756ee74ea28
#
_cell.length_a   1.000
_cell.length_b   1.000
_cell.length_c   1.000
_cell.angle_alpha   90.00
_cell.angle_beta   90.00
_cell.angle_gamma   90.00
#
_symmetry.space_group_name_H-M   'P 1'
#
loop_
_entity.id
_entity.type
_entity.pdbx_description
1 polymer ?
#
loop_
_entity_poly.entity_id
_entity_poly.type
_entity_poly.pdbx_seq_one_letter_code
_entity_poly.pdbx_strand_id
1 'polypeptide(L)'
;MSAVFVNITEKKSFVERRRRDVIADIPAGSSYYDHTFDTTVHKINEGGFCVLSRSEHVIMTTLGSCIAVCMFDPVIKVGGMNHFLLPEDHNADCKDSFSMRYGNNAMEILLNEILKRGGMKLRLVIKAFGAGNVLSIKAAIGAKNQRFLKHYIADEGLKLETCDLGGNFPRRVAFYPSSGKAYVRLLRRAGDRMIGSQEEKYRRRIEKQHISGDIELF
;
A
#
# COMPACT_ATOMS: atom_id res chain seq x y z
N MET A 1 25.60 38.26 31.58
CA MET A 1 25.16 36.85 31.62
C MET A 1 23.67 36.83 31.28
N SER A 2 23.35 36.59 30.04
CA SER A 2 21.94 36.52 29.56
C SER A 2 21.49 35.06 29.49
N ALA A 3 20.50 34.74 30.30
CA ALA A 3 19.90 33.42 30.30
C ALA A 3 19.00 33.25 29.07
N VAL A 4 19.31 32.28 28.22
CA VAL A 4 18.49 31.91 27.07
C VAL A 4 17.37 31.01 27.61
N PHE A 5 16.15 31.53 27.71
CA PHE A 5 14.97 30.76 27.96
C PHE A 5 14.59 29.98 26.69
N VAL A 6 14.87 28.69 26.66
CA VAL A 6 14.35 27.77 25.61
C VAL A 6 12.88 27.50 25.89
N ASN A 7 12.05 27.92 24.97
CA ASN A 7 10.57 27.84 25.06
C ASN A 7 10.11 26.36 25.02
N ILE A 8 9.66 25.83 26.17
CA ILE A 8 9.23 24.45 26.36
C ILE A 8 7.99 24.10 25.51
N THR A 9 7.25 25.12 25.06
CA THR A 9 6.05 24.95 24.23
C THR A 9 6.37 24.41 22.82
N GLU A 10 7.53 24.77 22.25
CA GLU A 10 7.93 24.27 20.92
C GLU A 10 8.32 22.79 20.92
N LYS A 11 8.90 22.29 22.03
CA LYS A 11 9.25 20.86 22.14
C LYS A 11 8.01 19.97 22.23
N LYS A 12 6.93 20.40 22.90
CA LYS A 12 5.67 19.64 22.96
C LYS A 12 4.99 19.57 21.57
N SER A 13 4.96 20.67 20.83
CA SER A 13 4.38 20.71 19.48
C SER A 13 5.15 19.82 18.49
N PHE A 14 6.47 19.70 18.61
CA PHE A 14 7.30 18.88 17.76
C PHE A 14 7.10 17.36 18.03
N VAL A 15 6.96 16.97 19.29
CA VAL A 15 6.68 15.59 19.69
C VAL A 15 5.24 15.18 19.34
N GLU A 16 4.26 16.07 19.50
CA GLU A 16 2.88 15.81 19.07
C GLU A 16 2.73 15.77 17.55
N ARG A 17 3.44 16.59 16.78
CA ARG A 17 3.46 16.49 15.32
C ARG A 17 4.03 15.16 14.85
N ARG A 18 5.10 14.64 15.48
CA ARG A 18 5.63 13.30 15.14
C ARG A 18 4.63 12.16 15.41
N ARG A 19 3.75 12.27 16.41
CA ARG A 19 2.71 11.27 16.69
C ARG A 19 1.56 11.28 15.69
N ARG A 20 1.32 12.40 14.97
CA ARG A 20 0.30 12.49 13.91
C ARG A 20 0.78 11.99 12.55
N ASP A 21 2.08 11.77 12.38
CA ASP A 21 2.69 11.40 11.10
C ASP A 21 2.59 9.92 10.77
N VAL A 22 2.26 9.09 11.74
CA VAL A 22 2.13 7.65 11.55
C VAL A 22 0.70 7.24 11.87
N ILE A 23 -0.15 7.13 10.86
CA ILE A 23 -1.36 6.31 10.99
C ILE A 23 -1.05 4.97 10.36
N ALA A 24 -0.78 4.04 11.22
CA ALA A 24 -0.78 2.65 10.91
C ALA A 24 -2.07 2.05 11.45
N ASP A 25 -3.14 2.05 10.68
CA ASP A 25 -4.03 0.90 10.71
C ASP A 25 -3.31 -0.18 9.89
N ILE A 26 -2.26 -0.71 10.50
CA ILE A 26 -1.54 -1.85 9.97
C ILE A 26 -2.17 -3.07 10.61
N PRO A 27 -3.08 -3.79 9.95
CA PRO A 27 -3.36 -5.14 10.37
C PRO A 27 -2.05 -5.91 10.26
N ALA A 28 -1.38 -6.17 11.39
CA ALA A 28 -0.16 -6.96 11.52
C ALA A 28 1.07 -6.47 10.73
N GLY A 29 1.27 -5.15 10.56
CA GLY A 29 2.54 -4.60 10.12
C GLY A 29 3.54 -4.46 11.26
N SER A 30 4.82 -4.52 10.97
CA SER A 30 5.90 -4.29 11.93
C SER A 30 6.71 -3.07 11.53
N SER A 31 7.08 -2.26 12.53
CA SER A 31 8.03 -1.16 12.32
C SER A 31 9.35 -1.53 13.00
N TYR A 32 10.45 -1.38 12.28
CA TYR A 32 11.79 -1.67 12.78
C TYR A 32 12.80 -0.73 12.15
N TYR A 33 13.93 -0.55 12.82
CA TYR A 33 15.05 0.18 12.24
C TYR A 33 15.83 -0.74 11.29
N ASP A 34 16.08 -0.26 10.07
CA ASP A 34 16.83 -1.00 9.07
C ASP A 34 18.16 -0.30 8.76
N HIS A 35 19.26 -0.96 9.08
CA HIS A 35 20.61 -0.42 8.88
C HIS A 35 20.98 -0.21 7.41
N THR A 36 20.33 -0.91 6.47
CA THR A 36 20.58 -0.72 5.03
C THR A 36 19.98 0.58 4.52
N PHE A 37 18.82 0.96 5.06
CA PHE A 37 18.13 2.21 4.71
C PHE A 37 18.50 3.34 5.67
N ASP A 38 19.20 3.05 6.77
CA ASP A 38 19.52 3.98 7.86
C ASP A 38 18.29 4.74 8.39
N THR A 39 17.16 4.05 8.46
CA THR A 39 15.89 4.64 8.92
C THR A 39 14.90 3.59 9.42
N THR A 40 13.78 4.06 9.96
CA THR A 40 12.65 3.20 10.33
C THR A 40 11.91 2.72 9.08
N VAL A 41 11.73 1.42 8.97
CA VAL A 41 10.93 0.75 7.94
C VAL A 41 9.58 0.33 8.53
N HIS A 42 8.51 0.72 7.87
CA HIS A 42 7.15 0.26 8.14
C HIS A 42 6.79 -0.83 7.13
N LYS A 43 6.83 -2.08 7.57
CA LYS A 43 6.44 -3.21 6.73
C LYS A 43 4.93 -3.35 6.74
N ILE A 44 4.30 -3.33 5.56
CA ILE A 44 2.89 -3.64 5.38
C ILE A 44 2.72 -5.04 4.77
N ASN A 45 1.70 -5.74 5.21
CA ASN A 45 1.30 -7.04 4.69
C ASN A 45 0.04 -6.90 3.82
N GLU A 46 -0.45 -8.03 3.31
CA GLU A 46 -1.65 -8.10 2.49
C GLU A 46 -2.86 -7.52 3.24
N GLY A 47 -3.61 -6.64 2.56
CA GLY A 47 -4.74 -5.89 3.12
C GLY A 47 -4.36 -4.67 3.94
N GLY A 48 -3.05 -4.44 4.15
CA GLY A 48 -2.55 -3.29 4.92
C GLY A 48 -2.30 -2.05 4.06
N PHE A 49 -2.21 -0.92 4.74
CA PHE A 49 -1.74 0.34 4.16
C PHE A 49 -0.96 1.15 5.21
N CYS A 50 -0.20 2.12 4.74
CA CYS A 50 0.50 3.08 5.61
C CYS A 50 0.60 4.43 4.89
N VAL A 51 0.33 5.52 5.61
CA VAL A 51 0.49 6.89 5.10
C VAL A 51 1.37 7.68 6.05
N LEU A 52 2.39 8.35 5.52
CA LEU A 52 3.34 9.15 6.28
C LEU A 52 3.42 10.57 5.70
N SER A 53 3.62 11.54 6.58
CA SER A 53 3.76 12.95 6.24
C SER A 53 5.17 13.43 6.56
N ARG A 54 5.88 13.99 5.56
CA ARG A 54 7.21 14.61 5.75
C ARG A 54 8.21 13.74 6.51
N SER A 55 8.06 12.41 6.38
CA SER A 55 8.86 11.44 7.11
C SER A 55 9.99 10.91 6.23
N GLU A 56 11.16 10.72 6.82
CA GLU A 56 12.29 10.02 6.17
C GLU A 56 12.14 8.49 6.26
N HIS A 57 11.09 8.01 6.91
CA HIS A 57 10.82 6.58 7.03
C HIS A 57 10.46 5.95 5.69
N VAL A 58 10.63 4.65 5.61
CA VAL A 58 10.35 3.83 4.43
C VAL A 58 9.12 2.96 4.68
N ILE A 59 8.22 2.87 3.70
CA ILE A 59 7.17 1.86 3.68
C ILE A 59 7.64 0.71 2.79
N MET A 60 7.56 -0.51 3.29
CA MET A 60 8.05 -1.70 2.57
C MET A 60 7.01 -2.80 2.49
N THR A 61 6.97 -3.49 1.35
CA THR A 61 6.17 -4.71 1.21
C THR A 61 6.84 -5.70 0.26
N THR A 62 6.36 -6.94 0.26
CA THR A 62 6.81 -8.00 -0.66
C THR A 62 5.59 -8.55 -1.41
N LEU A 63 5.69 -8.60 -2.73
CA LEU A 63 4.59 -8.87 -3.64
C LEU A 63 4.89 -10.09 -4.50
N GLY A 64 3.92 -10.97 -4.61
CA GLY A 64 3.85 -12.01 -5.64
C GLY A 64 2.81 -11.62 -6.69
N SER A 65 1.58 -12.15 -6.57
CA SER A 65 0.44 -11.85 -7.43
C SER A 65 -0.37 -10.60 -6.98
N CYS A 66 -0.14 -10.15 -5.74
CA CYS A 66 -0.71 -8.93 -5.17
C CYS A 66 -0.24 -7.66 -5.88
N ILE A 67 -0.92 -6.56 -5.60
CA ILE A 67 -0.50 -5.21 -6.02
C ILE A 67 -0.24 -4.34 -4.79
N ALA A 68 0.79 -3.50 -4.88
CA ALA A 68 0.97 -2.33 -4.04
C ALA A 68 0.82 -1.08 -4.91
N VAL A 69 0.01 -0.14 -4.43
CA VAL A 69 -0.12 1.20 -5.01
C VAL A 69 0.51 2.21 -4.06
N CYS A 70 1.42 3.02 -4.58
CA CYS A 70 2.00 4.15 -3.89
C CYS A 70 1.34 5.43 -4.41
N MET A 71 0.87 6.29 -3.52
CA MET A 71 0.34 7.61 -3.83
C MET A 71 1.15 8.67 -3.09
N PHE A 72 1.46 9.78 -3.76
CA PHE A 72 2.32 10.83 -3.21
C PHE A 72 1.88 12.22 -3.69
N ASP A 73 1.70 13.15 -2.75
CA ASP A 73 1.52 14.58 -3.05
C ASP A 73 2.86 15.30 -2.86
N PRO A 74 3.52 15.78 -3.94
CA PRO A 74 4.85 16.37 -3.88
C PRO A 74 4.88 17.74 -3.19
N VAL A 75 3.75 18.45 -3.13
CA VAL A 75 3.69 19.80 -2.56
C VAL A 75 3.74 19.73 -1.04
N ILE A 76 2.91 18.89 -0.44
CA ILE A 76 2.85 18.77 1.02
C ILE A 76 3.73 17.65 1.58
N LYS A 77 4.34 16.83 0.69
CA LYS A 77 5.20 15.68 1.04
C LYS A 77 4.49 14.66 1.92
N VAL A 78 3.26 14.33 1.54
CA VAL A 78 2.47 13.24 2.11
C VAL A 78 2.38 12.13 1.09
N GLY A 79 2.63 10.91 1.53
CA GLY A 79 2.50 9.75 0.68
C GLY A 79 2.19 8.50 1.45
N GLY A 80 1.70 7.50 0.75
CA GLY A 80 1.35 6.22 1.34
C GLY A 80 1.44 5.09 0.34
N MET A 81 1.35 3.87 0.86
CA MET A 81 1.33 2.65 0.09
C MET A 81 0.29 1.70 0.68
N ASN A 82 -0.50 1.06 -0.16
CA ASN A 82 -1.33 -0.08 0.21
C ASN A 82 -0.76 -1.38 -0.36
N HIS A 83 -1.30 -2.50 0.11
CA HIS A 83 -1.00 -3.83 -0.42
C HIS A 83 -2.31 -4.62 -0.47
N PHE A 84 -2.82 -4.92 -1.66
CA PHE A 84 -4.07 -5.64 -1.80
C PHE A 84 -3.97 -6.82 -2.78
N LEU A 85 -4.88 -7.76 -2.60
CA LEU A 85 -5.13 -8.90 -3.45
C LEU A 85 -6.64 -9.02 -3.63
N LEU A 86 -7.12 -9.02 -4.87
CA LEU A 86 -8.55 -9.24 -5.11
C LEU A 86 -8.93 -10.69 -4.80
N PRO A 87 -10.00 -10.91 -4.03
CA PRO A 87 -10.54 -12.24 -3.81
C PRO A 87 -11.04 -12.88 -5.12
N GLU A 88 -11.13 -14.18 -5.15
CA GLU A 88 -11.82 -14.87 -6.25
C GLU A 88 -13.32 -14.55 -6.19
N ASP A 89 -13.89 -14.29 -7.35
CA ASP A 89 -15.28 -13.97 -7.50
C ASP A 89 -15.73 -14.52 -8.85
N HIS A 90 -16.77 -15.36 -8.84
CA HIS A 90 -17.33 -15.95 -10.05
C HIS A 90 -18.01 -14.91 -10.96
N ASN A 91 -18.37 -13.75 -10.40
CA ASN A 91 -18.96 -12.61 -11.10
C ASN A 91 -17.97 -11.45 -11.28
N ALA A 92 -16.70 -11.75 -11.47
CA ALA A 92 -15.60 -10.79 -11.43
C ALA A 92 -15.72 -9.62 -12.42
N ASP A 93 -16.50 -9.76 -13.50
CA ASP A 93 -16.72 -8.74 -14.50
C ASP A 93 -17.91 -7.80 -14.16
N CYS A 94 -18.65 -8.08 -13.07
CA CYS A 94 -19.70 -7.19 -12.57
C CYS A 94 -19.08 -6.07 -11.74
N LYS A 95 -19.45 -4.80 -12.03
CA LYS A 95 -18.95 -3.62 -11.30
C LYS A 95 -19.25 -3.66 -9.80
N ASP A 96 -20.32 -4.35 -9.41
CA ASP A 96 -20.76 -4.50 -8.01
C ASP A 96 -20.30 -5.82 -7.37
N SER A 97 -19.38 -6.53 -8.00
CA SER A 97 -18.86 -7.77 -7.43
C SER A 97 -18.10 -7.53 -6.12
N PHE A 98 -18.10 -8.52 -5.24
CA PHE A 98 -17.34 -8.45 -3.98
C PHE A 98 -15.87 -8.12 -4.22
N SER A 99 -15.29 -8.71 -5.26
CA SER A 99 -13.91 -8.47 -5.65
C SER A 99 -13.64 -6.99 -6.01
N MET A 100 -14.54 -6.38 -6.77
CA MET A 100 -14.42 -4.97 -7.16
C MET A 100 -14.61 -4.04 -5.95
N ARG A 101 -15.62 -4.30 -5.11
CA ARG A 101 -15.82 -3.53 -3.85
C ARG A 101 -14.63 -3.61 -2.93
N TYR A 102 -14.04 -4.79 -2.78
CA TYR A 102 -12.83 -4.97 -1.96
C TYR A 102 -11.65 -4.16 -2.50
N GLY A 103 -11.41 -4.22 -3.81
CA GLY A 103 -10.35 -3.45 -4.44
C GLY A 103 -10.58 -1.93 -4.33
N ASN A 104 -11.81 -1.48 -4.60
CA ASN A 104 -12.19 -0.08 -4.47
C ASN A 104 -11.94 0.41 -3.03
N ASN A 105 -12.39 -0.34 -2.03
CA ASN A 105 -12.17 0.02 -0.63
C ASN A 105 -10.69 0.15 -0.28
N ALA A 106 -9.84 -0.76 -0.76
CA ALA A 106 -8.39 -0.69 -0.53
C ALA A 106 -7.74 0.56 -1.15
N MET A 107 -8.24 1.01 -2.31
CA MET A 107 -7.76 2.21 -2.99
C MET A 107 -8.30 3.49 -2.32
N GLU A 108 -9.59 3.49 -1.97
CA GLU A 108 -10.27 4.61 -1.33
C GLU A 108 -9.70 4.93 0.06
N ILE A 109 -9.39 3.91 0.86
CA ILE A 109 -8.79 4.12 2.17
C ILE A 109 -7.45 4.85 2.02
N LEU A 110 -6.58 4.41 1.12
CA LEU A 110 -5.28 5.06 0.89
C LEU A 110 -5.45 6.49 0.41
N LEU A 111 -6.32 6.71 -0.59
CA LEU A 111 -6.61 8.02 -1.16
C LEU A 111 -7.14 8.97 -0.08
N ASN A 112 -8.18 8.57 0.64
CA ASN A 112 -8.83 9.38 1.65
C ASN A 112 -7.90 9.73 2.80
N GLU A 113 -7.02 8.82 3.21
CA GLU A 113 -6.04 9.10 4.26
C GLU A 113 -5.00 10.14 3.84
N ILE A 114 -4.63 10.19 2.56
CA ILE A 114 -3.76 11.25 2.02
C ILE A 114 -4.53 12.59 1.95
N LEU A 115 -5.79 12.56 1.48
CA LEU A 115 -6.64 13.75 1.41
C LEU A 115 -6.91 14.36 2.78
N LYS A 116 -7.21 13.55 3.80
CA LYS A 116 -7.37 13.99 5.20
C LYS A 116 -6.15 14.74 5.76
N ARG A 117 -4.95 14.46 5.21
CA ARG A 117 -3.70 15.15 5.56
C ARG A 117 -3.41 16.37 4.71
N GLY A 118 -4.38 16.84 3.93
CA GLY A 118 -4.28 18.01 3.07
C GLY A 118 -3.74 17.72 1.67
N GLY A 119 -3.64 16.44 1.27
CA GLY A 119 -3.36 16.04 -0.11
C GLY A 119 -4.43 16.54 -1.06
N MET A 120 -4.09 16.70 -2.32
CA MET A 120 -5.04 17.04 -3.37
C MET A 120 -4.97 16.02 -4.50
N LYS A 121 -6.13 15.45 -4.87
CA LYS A 121 -6.24 14.38 -5.88
C LYS A 121 -5.51 14.74 -7.20
N LEU A 122 -5.66 15.97 -7.66
CA LEU A 122 -5.05 16.47 -8.91
C LEU A 122 -3.51 16.54 -8.88
N ARG A 123 -2.90 16.54 -7.69
CA ARG A 123 -1.44 16.58 -7.53
C ARG A 123 -0.83 15.20 -7.29
N LEU A 124 -1.67 14.17 -7.08
CA LEU A 124 -1.16 12.86 -6.74
C LEU A 124 -0.35 12.23 -7.86
N VAL A 125 0.83 11.82 -7.51
CA VAL A 125 1.70 10.97 -8.31
C VAL A 125 1.47 9.53 -7.87
N ILE A 126 1.11 8.66 -8.81
CA ILE A 126 0.75 7.27 -8.52
C ILE A 126 1.74 6.33 -9.17
N LYS A 127 2.18 5.34 -8.40
CA LYS A 127 3.06 4.25 -8.85
C LYS A 127 2.46 2.93 -8.42
N ALA A 128 2.61 1.88 -9.25
CA ALA A 128 2.04 0.58 -8.98
C ALA A 128 3.04 -0.55 -9.25
N PHE A 129 3.05 -1.54 -8.37
CA PHE A 129 4.00 -2.65 -8.40
C PHE A 129 3.31 -3.98 -8.11
N GLY A 130 3.83 -5.09 -8.64
CA GLY A 130 3.35 -6.42 -8.29
C GLY A 130 2.66 -7.16 -9.43
N ALA A 131 1.55 -7.82 -9.11
CA ALA A 131 0.76 -8.64 -10.05
C ALA A 131 1.58 -9.69 -10.81
N GLY A 132 2.61 -10.26 -10.16
CA GLY A 132 3.49 -11.26 -10.75
C GLY A 132 2.84 -12.63 -10.92
N ASN A 133 3.34 -13.39 -11.89
CA ASN A 133 2.99 -14.78 -12.17
C ASN A 133 3.94 -15.73 -11.42
N VAL A 134 3.95 -15.66 -10.10
CA VAL A 134 4.92 -16.36 -9.26
C VAL A 134 4.69 -17.88 -9.23
N LEU A 135 3.45 -18.33 -9.45
CA LEU A 135 3.07 -19.73 -9.55
C LEU A 135 2.25 -19.90 -10.82
N SER A 136 2.61 -20.84 -11.68
CA SER A 136 1.99 -21.11 -12.98
C SER A 136 0.46 -21.27 -12.94
N ILE A 137 -0.07 -21.71 -11.81
CA ILE A 137 -1.50 -21.91 -11.57
C ILE A 137 -2.22 -20.57 -11.28
N LYS A 138 -1.49 -19.48 -10.99
CA LYS A 138 -2.04 -18.19 -10.55
C LYS A 138 -1.88 -17.03 -11.56
N ALA A 139 -1.57 -17.35 -12.81
CA ALA A 139 -1.45 -16.36 -13.88
C ALA A 139 -2.69 -15.46 -14.00
N ALA A 140 -3.86 -16.03 -13.76
CA ALA A 140 -5.13 -15.32 -13.82
C ALA A 140 -5.28 -14.24 -12.72
N ILE A 141 -4.73 -14.48 -11.51
CA ILE A 141 -4.88 -13.57 -10.35
C ILE A 141 -4.14 -12.27 -10.59
N GLY A 142 -2.87 -12.33 -11.00
CA GLY A 142 -2.10 -11.13 -11.32
C GLY A 142 -2.73 -10.32 -12.44
N ALA A 143 -3.22 -10.99 -13.49
CA ALA A 143 -3.92 -10.32 -14.60
C ALA A 143 -5.25 -9.67 -14.15
N LYS A 144 -6.01 -10.31 -13.26
CA LYS A 144 -7.23 -9.75 -12.67
C LYS A 144 -6.92 -8.48 -11.86
N ASN A 145 -5.91 -8.53 -10.98
CA ASN A 145 -5.48 -7.39 -10.20
C ASN A 145 -5.02 -6.22 -11.09
N GLN A 146 -4.32 -6.50 -12.19
CA GLN A 146 -3.92 -5.47 -13.16
C GLN A 146 -5.10 -4.82 -13.86
N ARG A 147 -6.09 -5.61 -14.31
CA ARG A 147 -7.31 -5.09 -14.95
C ARG A 147 -8.07 -4.17 -14.01
N PHE A 148 -8.30 -4.62 -12.78
CA PHE A 148 -8.93 -3.80 -11.75
C PHE A 148 -8.22 -2.47 -11.59
N LEU A 149 -6.89 -2.49 -11.34
CA LEU A 149 -6.13 -1.25 -11.13
C LEU A 149 -6.26 -0.28 -12.31
N LYS A 150 -6.17 -0.79 -13.55
CA LYS A 150 -6.31 0.05 -14.75
C LYS A 150 -7.68 0.70 -14.86
N HIS A 151 -8.75 -0.04 -14.55
CA HIS A 151 -10.10 0.51 -14.54
C HIS A 151 -10.27 1.56 -13.44
N TYR A 152 -9.85 1.26 -12.19
CA TYR A 152 -9.92 2.20 -11.10
C TYR A 152 -9.18 3.52 -11.40
N ILE A 153 -7.95 3.44 -11.93
CA ILE A 153 -7.15 4.63 -12.30
C ILE A 153 -7.86 5.47 -13.36
N ALA A 154 -8.48 4.82 -14.36
CA ALA A 154 -9.21 5.51 -15.44
C ALA A 154 -10.51 6.13 -14.93
N ASP A 155 -11.31 5.39 -14.16
CA ASP A 155 -12.61 5.83 -13.62
C ASP A 155 -12.43 7.02 -12.65
N GLU A 156 -11.37 6.98 -11.85
CA GLU A 156 -11.03 8.06 -10.91
C GLU A 156 -10.28 9.24 -11.55
N GLY A 157 -9.97 9.17 -12.84
CA GLY A 157 -9.19 10.20 -13.55
C GLY A 157 -7.80 10.42 -12.96
N LEU A 158 -7.20 9.38 -12.38
CA LEU A 158 -5.87 9.43 -11.78
C LEU A 158 -4.78 9.20 -12.83
N LYS A 159 -3.58 9.74 -12.58
CA LYS A 159 -2.44 9.56 -13.48
C LYS A 159 -1.44 8.54 -12.89
N LEU A 160 -1.36 7.38 -13.51
CA LEU A 160 -0.31 6.41 -13.22
C LEU A 160 1.01 6.86 -13.87
N GLU A 161 1.97 7.28 -13.05
CA GLU A 161 3.27 7.76 -13.54
C GLU A 161 4.22 6.62 -13.85
N THR A 162 4.27 5.61 -12.98
CA THR A 162 5.21 4.49 -13.10
C THR A 162 4.53 3.20 -12.70
N CYS A 163 4.78 2.12 -13.44
CA CYS A 163 4.35 0.78 -13.02
C CYS A 163 5.40 -0.27 -13.37
N ASP A 164 5.52 -1.27 -12.47
CA ASP A 164 6.25 -2.52 -12.67
C ASP A 164 5.34 -3.67 -12.27
N LEU A 165 4.51 -4.12 -13.23
CA LEU A 165 3.45 -5.10 -13.06
C LEU A 165 3.70 -6.35 -13.90
N GLY A 166 3.32 -7.51 -13.37
CA GLY A 166 3.48 -8.78 -14.05
C GLY A 166 4.87 -9.40 -13.87
N GLY A 167 5.30 -10.20 -14.83
CA GLY A 167 6.55 -10.97 -14.76
C GLY A 167 6.46 -12.20 -13.84
N ASN A 168 7.54 -12.99 -13.79
CA ASN A 168 7.54 -14.31 -13.15
C ASN A 168 8.20 -14.33 -11.77
N PHE A 169 8.64 -13.19 -11.26
CA PHE A 169 9.34 -13.12 -9.98
C PHE A 169 8.61 -12.26 -8.98
N PRO A 170 8.57 -12.67 -7.70
CA PRO A 170 8.17 -11.80 -6.62
C PRO A 170 9.11 -10.60 -6.54
N ARG A 171 8.61 -9.54 -5.94
CA ARG A 171 9.38 -8.31 -5.75
C ARG A 171 9.19 -7.70 -4.38
N ARG A 172 10.24 -7.10 -3.86
CA ARG A 172 10.19 -6.25 -2.68
C ARG A 172 10.17 -4.81 -3.14
N VAL A 173 9.24 -4.04 -2.60
CA VAL A 173 9.08 -2.61 -2.87
C VAL A 173 9.40 -1.84 -1.61
N ALA A 174 10.25 -0.81 -1.73
CA ALA A 174 10.54 0.17 -0.70
C ALA A 174 10.15 1.55 -1.22
N PHE A 175 9.24 2.23 -0.52
CA PHE A 175 8.68 3.51 -0.91
C PHE A 175 9.02 4.58 0.13
N TYR A 176 9.46 5.74 -0.33
CA TYR A 176 9.78 6.92 0.47
C TYR A 176 8.66 7.96 0.32
N PRO A 177 7.74 8.07 1.27
CA PRO A 177 6.57 8.94 1.17
C PRO A 177 6.90 10.43 1.08
N SER A 178 8.03 10.86 1.63
CA SER A 178 8.47 12.27 1.60
C SER A 178 8.96 12.75 0.24
N SER A 179 9.42 11.82 -0.62
CA SER A 179 10.00 12.12 -1.93
C SER A 179 9.28 11.46 -3.10
N GLY A 180 8.37 10.54 -2.84
CA GLY A 180 7.71 9.73 -3.85
C GLY A 180 8.63 8.72 -4.54
N LYS A 181 9.89 8.56 -4.10
CA LYS A 181 10.83 7.57 -4.66
C LYS A 181 10.39 6.16 -4.28
N ALA A 182 10.46 5.25 -5.24
CA ALA A 182 10.21 3.83 -5.02
C ALA A 182 11.37 3.01 -5.59
N TYR A 183 11.79 2.00 -4.86
CA TYR A 183 12.81 1.04 -5.25
C TYR A 183 12.21 -0.35 -5.31
N VAL A 184 12.52 -1.09 -6.36
CA VAL A 184 12.04 -2.45 -6.58
C VAL A 184 13.22 -3.41 -6.65
N ARG A 185 13.13 -4.51 -5.91
CA ARG A 185 14.08 -5.62 -5.98
C ARG A 185 13.36 -6.90 -6.36
N LEU A 186 13.71 -7.47 -7.50
CA LEU A 186 13.22 -8.79 -7.91
C LEU A 186 13.85 -9.88 -7.03
N LEU A 187 13.03 -10.81 -6.55
CA LEU A 187 13.41 -11.92 -5.71
C LEU A 187 13.50 -13.18 -6.58
N ARG A 188 14.73 -13.62 -6.89
CA ARG A 188 14.99 -14.71 -7.87
C ARG A 188 15.45 -16.01 -7.23
N ARG A 189 15.58 -16.07 -5.89
CA ARG A 189 16.09 -17.26 -5.18
C ARG A 189 14.98 -18.26 -4.86
N ALA A 190 15.33 -19.55 -4.72
CA ALA A 190 14.37 -20.62 -4.43
C ALA A 190 13.57 -20.42 -3.11
N GLY A 191 14.14 -19.76 -2.09
CA GLY A 191 13.45 -19.41 -0.84
C GLY A 191 12.28 -18.45 -0.98
N ASP A 192 12.19 -17.76 -2.12
CA ASP A 192 11.11 -16.79 -2.39
C ASP A 192 9.74 -17.46 -2.68
N ARG A 193 9.70 -18.80 -2.81
CA ARG A 193 8.47 -19.59 -2.98
C ARG A 193 7.50 -19.48 -1.78
N MET A 194 8.00 -19.10 -0.60
CA MET A 194 7.16 -18.88 0.58
C MET A 194 6.15 -17.73 0.40
N ILE A 195 6.46 -16.77 -0.45
CA ILE A 195 5.58 -15.61 -0.71
C ILE A 195 4.23 -16.08 -1.31
N GLY A 196 4.27 -17.01 -2.26
CA GLY A 196 3.05 -17.57 -2.85
C GLY A 196 2.16 -18.29 -1.84
N SER A 197 2.76 -18.93 -0.82
CA SER A 197 1.99 -19.61 0.24
C SER A 197 1.36 -18.63 1.22
N GLN A 198 1.99 -17.49 1.49
CA GLN A 198 1.44 -16.41 2.33
C GLN A 198 0.24 -15.74 1.65
N GLU A 199 0.38 -15.38 0.38
CA GLU A 199 -0.73 -14.83 -0.42
C GLU A 199 -1.92 -15.79 -0.49
N GLU A 200 -1.67 -17.11 -0.63
CA GLU A 200 -2.72 -18.13 -0.63
C GLU A 200 -3.48 -18.18 0.70
N LYS A 201 -2.77 -18.15 1.83
CA LYS A 201 -3.39 -18.12 3.16
C LYS A 201 -4.25 -16.87 3.35
N TYR A 202 -3.75 -15.73 2.88
CA TYR A 202 -4.47 -14.47 2.96
C TYR A 202 -5.75 -14.51 2.11
N ARG A 203 -5.67 -14.98 0.86
CA ARG A 203 -6.81 -15.14 -0.03
C ARG A 203 -7.93 -15.99 0.60
N ARG A 204 -7.57 -17.18 1.10
CA ARG A 204 -8.53 -18.07 1.79
C ARG A 204 -9.18 -17.42 3.02
N ARG A 205 -8.47 -16.54 3.70
CA ARG A 205 -9.02 -15.81 4.84
C ARG A 205 -10.08 -14.81 4.41
N ILE A 206 -9.84 -14.03 3.35
CA ILE A 206 -10.79 -13.07 2.82
C ILE A 206 -12.05 -13.77 2.31
N GLU A 207 -11.89 -14.87 1.57
CA GLU A 207 -13.02 -15.65 1.05
C GLU A 207 -13.91 -16.20 2.18
N LYS A 208 -13.32 -16.67 3.28
CA LYS A 208 -14.09 -17.11 4.45
C LYS A 208 -14.84 -15.98 5.16
N GLN A 209 -14.27 -14.78 5.23
CA GLN A 209 -14.95 -13.62 5.83
C GLN A 209 -16.20 -13.21 5.03
N HIS A 210 -16.17 -13.40 3.72
CA HIS A 210 -17.34 -13.13 2.87
C HIS A 210 -18.51 -14.10 3.14
N ILE A 211 -18.24 -15.36 3.48
CA ILE A 211 -19.27 -16.38 3.72
C ILE A 211 -19.96 -16.16 5.08
N SER A 212 -19.32 -15.51 6.03
CA SER A 212 -19.82 -15.31 7.39
C SER A 212 -20.45 -13.94 7.66
N GLY A 213 -20.51 -13.04 6.70
CA GLY A 213 -21.05 -11.70 6.87
C GLY A 213 -22.34 -11.47 6.07
N ASP A 214 -23.50 -11.53 6.71
CA ASP A 214 -24.69 -10.84 6.23
C ASP A 214 -24.39 -9.33 6.31
N ILE A 215 -24.32 -8.68 5.13
CA ILE A 215 -24.16 -7.23 5.06
C ILE A 215 -25.54 -6.64 5.28
N GLU A 216 -25.82 -6.17 6.49
CA GLU A 216 -26.93 -5.24 6.70
C GLU A 216 -26.55 -3.92 6.01
N LEU A 217 -27.25 -3.64 4.92
CA LEU A 217 -27.25 -2.34 4.25
C LEU A 217 -28.16 -1.41 5.05
N PHE A 218 -27.59 -0.40 5.67
CA PHE A 218 -28.33 0.73 6.23
C PHE A 218 -28.45 1.84 5.19
#